data_26281370b6ed63ae4e659722d339cd82
#
_entry.id   26281370b6ed63ae4e659722d339cd82
#
_cell.length_a   1.000
_cell.length_b   1.000
_cell.length_c   1.000
_cell.angle_alpha   90.00
_cell.angle_beta   90.00
_cell.angle_gamma   90.00
#
_symmetry.space_group_name_H-M   'P 1'
#
loop_
_entity.id
_entity.type
_entity.pdbx_description
1 polymer ?
#
loop_
_entity_poly.entity_id
_entity_poly.type
_entity_poly.pdbx_seq_one_letter_code
_entity_poly.pdbx_strand_id
1 'polypeptide(L)'
;MYIKGAIPKQKTMTYKGEDVMAESDGIENIPSLSRFFLDKLVKRCREKSIDLVFVEFPTMQSWNYEKHNAMVKYTDEADIEFLDMNLMTGKYKINWSMDTRDAGRHLNCYGARKTTAYLADYLTSNYAFEDKRKDSLYAEWDEAYKYYKKVLKKGKITMR
;
A
#
# COMPACT_ATOMS: atom_id res chain seq x y z
N MET A 1 -7.34 -17.80 16.70
CA MET A 1 -7.93 -17.24 15.45
C MET A 1 -6.94 -16.29 14.83
N TYR A 2 -6.73 -16.36 13.54
CA TYR A 2 -5.65 -15.73 12.79
C TYR A 2 -6.19 -14.61 11.88
N ILE A 3 -5.48 -13.48 11.75
CA ILE A 3 -5.94 -12.31 10.98
C ILE A 3 -5.26 -12.28 9.58
N LYS A 4 -4.94 -13.43 9.00
CA LYS A 4 -4.39 -13.52 7.63
C LYS A 4 -3.21 -12.55 7.38
N GLY A 5 -2.28 -12.44 8.35
CA GLY A 5 -1.07 -11.59 8.25
C GLY A 5 -1.26 -10.13 8.66
N ALA A 6 -2.49 -9.65 8.88
CA ALA A 6 -2.70 -8.28 9.32
C ALA A 6 -2.25 -8.06 10.78
N ILE A 7 -1.52 -6.99 11.04
CA ILE A 7 -1.10 -6.57 12.39
C ILE A 7 -1.66 -5.17 12.64
N PRO A 8 -2.90 -5.05 13.14
CA PRO A 8 -3.51 -3.75 13.37
C PRO A 8 -2.77 -3.00 14.47
N LYS A 9 -2.18 -1.88 14.14
CA LYS A 9 -1.56 -0.94 15.07
C LYS A 9 -2.41 0.31 15.15
N GLN A 10 -2.78 0.70 16.35
CA GLN A 10 -3.70 1.80 16.62
C GLN A 10 -2.98 3.05 17.13
N LYS A 11 -1.73 2.88 17.58
CA LYS A 11 -0.91 4.00 18.03
C LYS A 11 -0.90 5.09 16.98
N THR A 12 -1.00 6.33 17.42
CA THR A 12 -0.83 7.52 16.60
C THR A 12 0.41 8.27 17.05
N MET A 13 1.25 8.66 16.11
CA MET A 13 2.37 9.55 16.34
C MET A 13 2.44 10.52 15.16
N THR A 14 2.16 11.79 15.42
CA THR A 14 2.10 12.86 14.42
C THR A 14 3.42 13.01 13.67
N TYR A 15 3.36 13.10 12.34
CA TYR A 15 4.46 13.59 11.53
C TYR A 15 4.48 15.12 11.55
N LYS A 16 5.66 15.71 11.72
CA LYS A 16 5.89 17.16 11.80
C LYS A 16 6.99 17.64 10.85
N GLY A 17 7.43 16.77 9.95
CA GLY A 17 8.45 17.11 8.96
C GLY A 17 7.86 17.79 7.72
N GLU A 18 8.72 18.04 6.76
CA GLU A 18 8.38 18.63 5.46
C GLU A 18 7.75 17.59 4.52
N ASP A 19 7.16 18.07 3.42
CA ASP A 19 6.65 17.21 2.37
C ASP A 19 7.83 16.57 1.60
N VAL A 20 7.98 15.26 1.74
CA VAL A 20 9.04 14.49 1.05
C VAL A 20 8.72 14.23 -0.40
N MET A 21 7.49 14.53 -0.85
CA MET A 21 7.01 14.35 -2.22
C MET A 21 6.96 15.67 -3.00
N ALA A 22 7.75 16.68 -2.58
CA ALA A 22 7.96 17.87 -3.40
C ALA A 22 8.55 17.47 -4.75
N GLU A 23 7.97 18.02 -5.83
CA GLU A 23 8.37 17.71 -7.20
C GLU A 23 9.88 17.94 -7.43
N SER A 24 10.53 17.00 -8.12
CA SER A 24 11.94 17.03 -8.48
C SER A 24 12.14 16.36 -9.84
N ASP A 25 13.03 16.90 -10.65
CA ASP A 25 13.49 16.28 -11.91
C ASP A 25 14.59 15.22 -11.67
N GLY A 26 15.08 15.10 -10.44
CA GLY A 26 16.10 14.14 -10.05
C GLY A 26 15.61 12.69 -10.17
N ILE A 27 16.53 11.79 -10.48
CA ILE A 27 16.27 10.34 -10.54
C ILE A 27 17.26 9.63 -9.64
N GLU A 28 16.79 9.03 -8.57
CA GLU A 28 17.64 8.23 -7.66
C GLU A 28 18.00 6.89 -8.32
N ASN A 29 19.23 6.42 -8.06
CA ASN A 29 19.67 5.14 -8.60
C ASN A 29 19.00 3.97 -7.84
N ILE A 30 18.36 3.05 -8.56
CA ILE A 30 17.94 1.78 -7.98
C ILE A 30 19.20 0.94 -7.71
N PRO A 31 19.49 0.53 -6.45
CA PRO A 31 20.66 -0.27 -6.15
C PRO A 31 20.71 -1.56 -7.00
N SER A 32 21.89 -1.92 -7.50
CA SER A 32 22.03 -3.05 -8.43
C SER A 32 21.44 -4.36 -7.93
N LEU A 33 21.55 -4.62 -6.63
CA LEU A 33 20.95 -5.80 -6.03
C LEU A 33 19.40 -5.74 -6.05
N SER A 34 18.82 -4.57 -5.77
CA SER A 34 17.38 -4.37 -5.84
C SER A 34 16.89 -4.52 -7.27
N ARG A 35 17.59 -3.89 -8.24
CA ARG A 35 17.32 -4.02 -9.67
C ARG A 35 17.31 -5.48 -10.11
N PHE A 36 18.31 -6.24 -9.71
CA PHE A 36 18.42 -7.66 -10.02
C PHE A 36 17.20 -8.48 -9.54
N PHE A 37 16.69 -8.21 -8.32
CA PHE A 37 15.51 -8.92 -7.81
C PHE A 37 14.22 -8.45 -8.46
N LEU A 38 14.10 -7.16 -8.78
CA LEU A 38 12.97 -6.64 -9.55
C LEU A 38 12.91 -7.32 -10.92
N ASP A 39 14.03 -7.37 -11.65
CA ASP A 39 14.10 -8.01 -12.98
C ASP A 39 13.73 -9.50 -12.91
N LYS A 40 14.18 -10.21 -11.87
CA LYS A 40 13.78 -11.61 -11.64
C LYS A 40 12.28 -11.76 -11.37
N LEU A 41 11.69 -10.87 -10.57
CA LEU A 41 10.26 -10.88 -10.29
C LEU A 41 9.46 -10.66 -11.58
N VAL A 42 9.79 -9.62 -12.34
CA VAL A 42 9.18 -9.30 -13.63
C VAL A 42 9.25 -10.49 -14.57
N LYS A 43 10.44 -11.05 -14.77
CA LYS A 43 10.64 -12.23 -15.60
C LYS A 43 9.75 -13.39 -15.15
N ARG A 44 9.69 -13.65 -13.83
CA ARG A 44 8.89 -14.75 -13.29
C ARG A 44 7.39 -14.56 -13.50
N CYS A 45 6.89 -13.35 -13.32
CA CYS A 45 5.49 -13.03 -13.56
C CYS A 45 5.13 -13.22 -15.04
N ARG A 46 5.98 -12.76 -15.95
CA ARG A 46 5.79 -12.96 -17.40
C ARG A 46 5.78 -14.44 -17.80
N GLU A 47 6.74 -15.24 -17.29
CA GLU A 47 6.80 -16.68 -17.54
C GLU A 47 5.54 -17.44 -17.06
N LYS A 48 4.84 -16.87 -16.07
CA LYS A 48 3.65 -17.46 -15.48
C LYS A 48 2.34 -16.81 -15.95
N SER A 49 2.40 -15.84 -16.84
CA SER A 49 1.24 -15.04 -17.29
C SER A 49 0.48 -14.42 -16.09
N ILE A 50 1.24 -13.87 -15.12
CA ILE A 50 0.72 -13.16 -13.97
C ILE A 50 0.80 -11.66 -14.26
N ASP A 51 -0.33 -10.98 -14.15
CA ASP A 51 -0.38 -9.53 -14.19
C ASP A 51 0.31 -8.96 -12.96
N LEU A 52 1.29 -8.07 -13.18
CA LEU A 52 2.10 -7.47 -12.12
C LEU A 52 1.85 -5.97 -12.07
N VAL A 53 1.51 -5.47 -10.90
CA VAL A 53 1.42 -4.04 -10.60
C VAL A 53 2.34 -3.73 -9.43
N PHE A 54 3.20 -2.74 -9.57
CA PHE A 54 3.96 -2.22 -8.45
C PHE A 54 3.14 -1.16 -7.71
N VAL A 55 3.11 -1.23 -6.39
CA VAL A 55 2.39 -0.27 -5.54
C VAL A 55 3.32 0.22 -4.44
N GLU A 56 3.54 1.53 -4.38
CA GLU A 56 4.19 2.17 -3.24
C GLU A 56 3.14 2.74 -2.28
N PHE A 57 3.19 2.30 -1.03
CA PHE A 57 2.28 2.80 0.00
C PHE A 57 2.77 4.11 0.62
N PRO A 58 1.86 4.97 1.12
CA PRO A 58 2.23 6.28 1.64
C PRO A 58 3.19 6.23 2.83
N THR A 59 4.26 6.99 2.73
CA THR A 59 5.26 7.17 3.78
C THR A 59 5.91 8.56 3.68
N MET A 60 6.29 9.13 4.81
CA MET A 60 6.96 10.43 4.89
C MET A 60 8.44 10.30 5.28
N GLN A 61 9.02 9.10 5.25
CA GLN A 61 10.40 8.91 5.73
C GLN A 61 11.30 8.07 4.84
N SER A 62 10.75 7.20 4.02
CA SER A 62 11.55 6.25 3.24
C SER A 62 11.39 6.39 1.72
N TRP A 63 10.54 7.30 1.30
CA TRP A 63 10.22 7.58 -0.09
C TRP A 63 10.35 9.07 -0.39
N ASN A 64 10.64 9.43 -1.63
CA ASN A 64 10.70 10.80 -2.13
C ASN A 64 10.42 10.83 -3.63
N TYR A 65 10.34 12.02 -4.22
CA TYR A 65 10.02 12.19 -5.62
C TYR A 65 11.10 11.61 -6.57
N GLU A 66 12.37 11.63 -6.18
CA GLU A 66 13.47 11.09 -7.00
C GLU A 66 13.42 9.55 -7.08
N LYS A 67 12.99 8.88 -6.00
CA LYS A 67 12.71 7.44 -6.00
C LYS A 67 11.47 7.11 -6.82
N HIS A 68 10.43 7.96 -6.75
CA HIS A 68 9.28 7.87 -7.62
C HIS A 68 9.73 7.87 -9.09
N ASN A 69 10.50 8.87 -9.51
CA ASN A 69 11.01 8.98 -10.87
C ASN A 69 11.85 7.77 -11.30
N ALA A 70 12.65 7.22 -10.37
CA ALA A 70 13.43 6.01 -10.63
C ALA A 70 12.54 4.79 -10.89
N MET A 71 11.46 4.65 -10.13
CA MET A 71 10.50 3.55 -10.32
C MET A 71 9.65 3.74 -11.57
N VAL A 72 9.21 4.97 -11.87
CA VAL A 72 8.51 5.28 -13.14
C VAL A 72 9.38 4.86 -14.31
N LYS A 73 10.64 5.32 -14.37
CA LYS A 73 11.57 4.93 -15.42
C LYS A 73 11.74 3.42 -15.53
N TYR A 74 11.89 2.73 -14.39
CA TYR A 74 12.03 1.27 -14.37
C TYR A 74 10.80 0.55 -14.91
N THR A 75 9.62 0.98 -14.49
CA THR A 75 8.36 0.33 -14.85
C THR A 75 7.96 0.62 -16.30
N ASP A 76 8.26 1.82 -16.82
CA ASP A 76 8.10 2.16 -18.23
C ASP A 76 9.00 1.28 -19.12
N GLU A 77 10.30 1.13 -18.77
CA GLU A 77 11.23 0.24 -19.47
C GLU A 77 10.77 -1.22 -19.43
N ALA A 78 10.11 -1.61 -18.35
CA ALA A 78 9.62 -2.98 -18.12
C ALA A 78 8.17 -3.19 -18.60
N ASP A 79 7.49 -2.20 -19.14
CA ASP A 79 6.06 -2.26 -19.51
C ASP A 79 5.21 -2.86 -18.37
N ILE A 80 5.28 -2.24 -17.19
CA ILE A 80 4.57 -2.64 -15.96
C ILE A 80 3.90 -1.43 -15.35
N GLU A 81 2.70 -1.62 -14.84
CA GLU A 81 1.98 -0.59 -14.14
C GLU A 81 2.60 -0.26 -12.78
N PHE A 82 2.72 1.04 -12.48
CA PHE A 82 3.17 1.53 -11.19
C PHE A 82 2.18 2.51 -10.57
N LEU A 83 1.70 2.20 -9.39
CA LEU A 83 0.81 3.02 -8.59
C LEU A 83 1.56 3.60 -7.39
N ASP A 84 2.01 4.85 -7.49
CA ASP A 84 2.56 5.56 -6.32
C ASP A 84 1.43 6.25 -5.55
N MET A 85 1.06 5.64 -4.43
CA MET A 85 0.00 6.17 -3.58
C MET A 85 0.43 7.41 -2.79
N ASN A 86 1.73 7.75 -2.72
CA ASN A 86 2.18 9.00 -2.08
C ASN A 86 1.67 10.23 -2.83
N LEU A 87 1.59 10.17 -4.16
CA LEU A 87 1.08 11.25 -5.00
C LEU A 87 -0.45 11.42 -4.93
N MET A 88 -1.13 10.48 -4.30
CA MET A 88 -2.60 10.40 -4.27
C MET A 88 -3.20 10.60 -2.89
N THR A 89 -2.40 11.01 -1.90
CA THR A 89 -2.83 11.12 -0.49
C THR A 89 -4.05 12.05 -0.30
N GLY A 90 -4.19 13.07 -1.15
CA GLY A 90 -5.37 13.93 -1.18
C GLY A 90 -6.66 13.22 -1.61
N LYS A 91 -6.59 12.21 -2.49
CA LYS A 91 -7.78 11.49 -2.99
C LYS A 91 -8.44 10.64 -1.91
N TYR A 92 -7.65 9.99 -1.05
CA TYR A 92 -8.16 9.17 0.07
C TYR A 92 -7.89 9.79 1.45
N LYS A 93 -7.51 11.07 1.46
CA LYS A 93 -7.49 11.95 2.64
C LYS A 93 -6.63 11.44 3.80
N ILE A 94 -5.37 11.11 3.54
CA ILE A 94 -4.42 10.81 4.61
C ILE A 94 -4.21 12.06 5.47
N ASN A 95 -4.30 11.86 6.78
CA ASN A 95 -3.97 12.86 7.78
C ASN A 95 -2.72 12.41 8.55
N TRP A 96 -1.58 13.00 8.23
CA TRP A 96 -0.29 12.65 8.82
C TRP A 96 -0.19 12.95 10.32
N SER A 97 -1.15 13.69 10.88
CA SER A 97 -1.26 13.86 12.34
C SER A 97 -1.91 12.67 13.03
N MET A 98 -2.73 11.86 12.32
CA MET A 98 -3.58 10.83 12.93
C MET A 98 -3.42 9.45 12.31
N ASP A 99 -3.05 9.36 11.04
CA ASP A 99 -3.08 8.12 10.25
C ASP A 99 -1.74 7.35 10.27
N THR A 100 -0.76 7.84 11.03
CA THR A 100 0.57 7.23 11.17
C THR A 100 0.85 6.80 12.62
N ARG A 101 1.62 5.73 12.78
CA ARG A 101 1.93 5.15 14.10
C ARG A 101 3.32 5.50 14.63
N ASP A 102 4.19 6.04 13.76
CA ASP A 102 5.61 6.27 14.03
C ASP A 102 6.16 7.47 13.25
N ALA A 103 5.43 8.58 13.33
CA ALA A 103 5.81 9.86 12.73
C ALA A 103 6.03 9.77 11.21
N GLY A 104 5.10 9.18 10.49
CA GLY A 104 5.07 9.18 9.01
C GLY A 104 5.74 7.99 8.36
N ARG A 105 6.44 7.12 9.10
CA ARG A 105 7.10 5.96 8.50
C ARG A 105 6.14 4.85 8.09
N HIS A 106 5.16 4.54 8.95
CA HIS A 106 4.14 3.55 8.66
C HIS A 106 2.76 4.06 9.01
N LEU A 107 1.78 3.66 8.24
CA LEU A 107 0.38 3.90 8.56
C LEU A 107 -0.04 3.09 9.79
N ASN A 108 -0.95 3.66 10.58
CA ASN A 108 -1.70 2.91 11.56
C ASN A 108 -2.97 2.30 10.93
N CYS A 109 -3.84 1.67 11.72
CA CYS A 109 -5.05 1.03 11.21
C CYS A 109 -6.04 2.01 10.53
N TYR A 110 -6.00 3.30 10.87
CA TYR A 110 -6.86 4.31 10.24
C TYR A 110 -6.35 4.68 8.84
N GLY A 111 -5.04 4.98 8.72
CA GLY A 111 -4.40 5.21 7.43
C GLY A 111 -4.48 3.98 6.53
N ALA A 112 -4.17 2.79 7.08
CA ALA A 112 -4.26 1.54 6.35
C ALA A 112 -5.66 1.26 5.79
N ARG A 113 -6.73 1.59 6.55
CA ARG A 113 -8.11 1.47 6.06
C ARG A 113 -8.36 2.33 4.83
N LYS A 114 -7.89 3.58 4.86
CA LYS A 114 -8.08 4.53 3.76
C LYS A 114 -7.34 4.07 2.50
N THR A 115 -6.07 3.69 2.64
CA THR A 115 -5.26 3.19 1.52
C THR A 115 -5.80 1.89 0.96
N THR A 116 -6.25 0.97 1.82
CA THR A 116 -6.84 -0.31 1.38
C THR A 116 -8.14 -0.09 0.60
N ALA A 117 -9.00 0.83 1.05
CA ALA A 117 -10.23 1.14 0.32
C ALA A 117 -9.91 1.72 -1.07
N TYR A 118 -9.00 2.69 -1.15
CA TYR A 118 -8.58 3.26 -2.43
C TYR A 118 -7.97 2.22 -3.37
N LEU A 119 -7.06 1.37 -2.86
CA LEU A 119 -6.46 0.32 -3.65
C LEU A 119 -7.50 -0.72 -4.13
N ALA A 120 -8.47 -1.05 -3.28
CA ALA A 120 -9.56 -1.96 -3.67
C ALA A 120 -10.41 -1.36 -4.80
N ASP A 121 -10.79 -0.09 -4.69
CA ASP A 121 -11.53 0.61 -5.74
C ASP A 121 -10.72 0.68 -7.05
N TYR A 122 -9.42 0.99 -6.95
CA TYR A 122 -8.52 1.00 -8.09
C TYR A 122 -8.45 -0.38 -8.78
N LEU A 123 -8.19 -1.43 -8.02
CA LEU A 123 -8.07 -2.79 -8.56
C LEU A 123 -9.38 -3.27 -9.19
N THR A 124 -10.52 -3.05 -8.53
CA THR A 124 -11.83 -3.47 -9.07
C THR A 124 -12.29 -2.65 -10.27
N SER A 125 -11.76 -1.44 -10.44
CA SER A 125 -12.06 -0.60 -11.61
C SER A 125 -11.21 -0.95 -12.84
N ASN A 126 -10.02 -1.51 -12.64
CA ASN A 126 -9.06 -1.78 -13.72
C ASN A 126 -8.92 -3.28 -14.05
N TYR A 127 -9.34 -4.16 -13.14
CA TYR A 127 -9.19 -5.60 -13.28
C TYR A 127 -10.50 -6.33 -13.02
N ALA A 128 -10.75 -7.42 -13.75
CA ALA A 128 -11.91 -8.26 -13.54
C ALA A 128 -11.68 -9.24 -12.38
N PHE A 129 -12.30 -8.98 -11.24
CA PHE A 129 -12.30 -9.90 -10.10
C PHE A 129 -13.67 -10.52 -9.90
N GLU A 130 -13.69 -11.83 -9.65
CA GLU A 130 -14.91 -12.51 -9.23
C GLU A 130 -15.20 -12.21 -7.74
N ASP A 131 -16.44 -11.86 -7.43
CA ASP A 131 -16.87 -11.64 -6.04
C ASP A 131 -16.97 -12.96 -5.28
N LYS A 132 -16.04 -13.20 -4.37
CA LYS A 132 -15.95 -14.42 -3.55
C LYS A 132 -16.63 -14.31 -2.17
N ARG A 133 -17.31 -13.22 -1.86
CA ARG A 133 -17.89 -12.97 -0.52
C ARG A 133 -18.98 -13.95 -0.10
N LYS A 134 -19.57 -14.70 -1.04
CA LYS A 134 -20.60 -15.71 -0.76
C LYS A 134 -20.14 -17.14 -1.02
N ASP A 135 -18.90 -17.29 -1.40
CA ASP A 135 -18.30 -18.60 -1.69
C ASP A 135 -17.81 -19.22 -0.39
N SER A 136 -18.35 -20.42 -0.05
CA SER A 136 -18.01 -21.14 1.17
C SER A 136 -16.54 -21.52 1.27
N LEU A 137 -15.83 -21.64 0.16
CA LEU A 137 -14.39 -21.92 0.12
C LEU A 137 -13.58 -20.76 0.72
N TYR A 138 -14.15 -19.54 0.77
CA TYR A 138 -13.51 -18.34 1.31
C TYR A 138 -14.10 -17.89 2.65
N ALA A 139 -14.99 -18.68 3.28
CA ALA A 139 -15.65 -18.35 4.55
C ALA A 139 -14.65 -18.00 5.67
N GLU A 140 -13.45 -18.58 5.67
CA GLU A 140 -12.41 -18.26 6.64
C GLU A 140 -11.94 -16.78 6.59
N TRP A 141 -12.09 -16.09 5.45
CA TRP A 141 -11.80 -14.67 5.33
C TRP A 141 -12.85 -13.82 6.05
N ASP A 142 -14.11 -14.22 5.99
CA ASP A 142 -15.18 -13.56 6.75
C ASP A 142 -14.96 -13.69 8.25
N GLU A 143 -14.55 -14.86 8.72
CA GLU A 143 -14.22 -15.09 10.13
C GLU A 143 -12.98 -14.30 10.56
N ALA A 144 -11.94 -14.24 9.72
CA ALA A 144 -10.76 -13.42 9.95
C ALA A 144 -11.14 -11.93 10.05
N TYR A 145 -12.01 -11.45 9.18
CA TYR A 145 -12.50 -10.07 9.19
C TYR A 145 -13.35 -9.75 10.42
N LYS A 146 -14.24 -10.66 10.83
CA LYS A 146 -15.02 -10.53 12.10
C LYS A 146 -14.08 -10.42 13.30
N TYR A 147 -13.04 -11.25 13.32
CA TYR A 147 -12.04 -11.22 14.39
C TYR A 147 -11.21 -9.92 14.35
N TYR A 148 -10.77 -9.47 13.18
CA TYR A 148 -10.11 -8.19 13.01
C TYR A 148 -10.93 -7.02 13.58
N LYS A 149 -12.23 -6.95 13.25
CA LYS A 149 -13.13 -5.95 13.81
C LYS A 149 -13.23 -6.03 15.33
N LYS A 150 -13.24 -7.25 15.90
CA LYS A 150 -13.27 -7.46 17.36
C LYS A 150 -11.99 -6.97 18.03
N VAL A 151 -10.83 -7.21 17.42
CA VAL A 151 -9.53 -6.74 17.92
C VAL A 151 -9.48 -5.21 17.92
N LEU A 152 -9.95 -4.56 16.87
CA LEU A 152 -10.03 -3.10 16.78
C LEU A 152 -10.98 -2.52 17.86
N LYS A 153 -12.12 -3.13 18.12
CA LYS A 153 -13.05 -2.66 19.17
C LYS A 153 -12.48 -2.77 20.59
N LYS A 154 -11.74 -3.85 20.88
CA LYS A 154 -11.12 -4.05 22.21
C LYS A 154 -10.07 -3.00 22.54
N GLY A 155 -9.43 -2.43 21.56
CA GLY A 155 -8.43 -1.37 21.71
C GLY A 155 -9.00 0.04 21.91
N LYS A 156 -10.27 0.20 22.26
CA LYS A 156 -10.98 1.49 22.42
C LYS A 156 -11.01 2.37 21.15
N ILE A 157 -11.17 1.76 19.99
CA ILE A 157 -11.33 2.52 18.76
C ILE A 157 -12.78 2.46 18.30
N THR A 158 -13.42 3.60 18.38
CA THR A 158 -14.62 3.89 17.61
C THR A 158 -14.21 4.11 16.17
N MET A 159 -14.61 3.22 15.26
CA MET A 159 -14.49 3.51 13.83
C MET A 159 -15.43 4.69 13.55
N ARG A 160 -14.87 5.88 13.39
CA ARG A 160 -15.54 7.06 12.87
C ARG A 160 -15.62 7.02 11.36
#